data_3f00f748ef757681b3aa242afebec9b4
#
_entry.id   3f00f748ef757681b3aa242afebec9b4
#
_cell.length_a   1.000
_cell.length_b   1.000
_cell.length_c   1.000
_cell.angle_alpha   90.00
_cell.angle_beta   90.00
_cell.angle_gamma   90.00
#
_symmetry.space_group_name_H-M   'P 1'
#
loop_
_entity.id
_entity.type
_entity.pdbx_description
1 polymer ?
#
loop_
_entity_poly.entity_id
_entity_poly.type
_entity_poly.pdbx_seq_one_letter_code
_entity_poly.pdbx_strand_id
1 'polypeptide(L)'
;MSHNDTVRQSFKKQAGKFTVYHMSKTEYTDYLIQKVAATGEEHTLEVAAGTCICGRALAPFVKDITCLDLTEEMLSEGKRLAKENQIDNIYFQLGNAEKLPYEAESFDLMITRLSFHHFAEPEIPFREMQRVLKTGGKLVIWDMEAVEEPLRVANDKIEKMRDPSHTRILSREEFEKMFQKDFVLQCEESTLVPVNLDSWMELTATPKEVREKIIALMKNDIYGGCSTGFSPYLQENKIMFDHRWLLLIGVKNKEDREE
;
A
#
# COMPACT_ATOMS: atom_id res chain seq x y z
N MET A 1 5.71 22.98 5.54
CA MET A 1 6.10 21.62 5.13
C MET A 1 4.93 21.04 4.38
N SER A 2 5.11 20.57 3.14
CA SER A 2 4.05 19.93 2.36
C SER A 2 3.74 18.55 2.94
N HIS A 3 2.58 17.96 2.56
CA HIS A 3 2.26 16.59 2.95
C HIS A 3 3.31 15.61 2.43
N ASN A 4 3.74 15.74 1.18
CA ASN A 4 4.78 14.93 0.57
C ASN A 4 6.14 15.02 1.31
N ASP A 5 6.47 16.15 1.94
CA ASP A 5 7.66 16.25 2.81
C ASP A 5 7.49 15.44 4.09
N THR A 6 6.29 15.40 4.65
CA THR A 6 5.97 14.57 5.83
C THR A 6 6.08 13.09 5.48
N VAL A 7 5.55 12.67 4.32
CA VAL A 7 5.67 11.30 3.80
C VAL A 7 7.14 10.91 3.65
N ARG A 8 7.95 11.72 2.92
CA ARG A 8 9.38 11.46 2.77
C ARG A 8 10.10 11.30 4.11
N GLN A 9 9.84 12.19 5.07
CA GLN A 9 10.50 12.12 6.37
C GLN A 9 10.10 10.88 7.18
N SER A 10 8.83 10.46 7.10
CA SER A 10 8.36 9.26 7.75
C SER A 10 9.03 8.02 7.16
N PHE A 11 8.95 7.84 5.85
CA PHE A 11 9.48 6.65 5.17
C PHE A 11 11.02 6.59 5.17
N LYS A 12 11.72 7.74 5.13
CA LYS A 12 13.17 7.77 5.35
C LYS A 12 13.60 7.11 6.67
N LYS A 13 12.86 7.33 7.76
CA LYS A 13 13.13 6.70 9.07
C LYS A 13 12.80 5.22 9.10
N GLN A 14 11.90 4.77 8.24
CA GLN A 14 11.39 3.41 8.20
C GLN A 14 12.20 2.48 7.28
N ALA A 15 12.94 3.02 6.29
CA ALA A 15 13.57 2.26 5.21
C ALA A 15 14.34 1.02 5.69
N GLY A 16 15.24 1.17 6.68
CA GLY A 16 16.03 0.05 7.21
C GLY A 16 15.25 -0.97 8.05
N LYS A 17 13.99 -0.66 8.44
CA LYS A 17 13.15 -1.54 9.27
C LYS A 17 12.09 -2.28 8.45
N PHE A 18 11.77 -1.76 7.27
CA PHE A 18 10.66 -2.24 6.44
C PHE A 18 10.85 -3.70 6.00
N THR A 19 12.08 -4.12 5.79
CA THR A 19 12.43 -5.47 5.33
C THR A 19 12.26 -6.56 6.38
N VAL A 20 12.33 -6.21 7.66
CA VAL A 20 12.15 -7.16 8.78
C VAL A 20 10.75 -7.14 9.36
N TYR A 21 9.91 -6.23 8.88
CA TYR A 21 8.53 -6.14 9.33
C TYR A 21 7.67 -7.27 8.75
N HIS A 22 6.80 -7.88 9.57
CA HIS A 22 6.04 -9.08 9.21
C HIS A 22 5.17 -8.96 7.95
N MET A 23 4.81 -7.73 7.54
CA MET A 23 4.03 -7.47 6.32
C MET A 23 4.83 -7.69 5.02
N SER A 24 6.15 -7.98 5.12
CA SER A 24 6.99 -8.42 4.02
C SER A 24 7.06 -9.95 3.87
N LYS A 25 6.23 -10.72 4.58
CA LYS A 25 6.21 -12.17 4.50
C LYS A 25 5.88 -12.66 3.08
N THR A 26 6.53 -13.76 2.70
CA THR A 26 6.36 -14.38 1.38
C THR A 26 4.92 -14.79 1.09
N GLU A 27 4.15 -15.21 2.10
CA GLU A 27 2.74 -15.59 1.95
C GLU A 27 1.87 -14.50 1.30
N TYR A 28 2.16 -13.20 1.59
CA TYR A 28 1.42 -12.09 0.99
C TYR A 28 1.86 -11.86 -0.46
N THR A 29 3.16 -11.97 -0.74
CA THR A 29 3.65 -11.82 -2.12
C THR A 29 3.24 -13.00 -3.01
N ASP A 30 3.22 -14.22 -2.48
CA ASP A 30 2.75 -15.40 -3.20
C ASP A 30 1.25 -15.30 -3.55
N TYR A 31 0.44 -14.84 -2.59
CA TYR A 31 -0.97 -14.54 -2.83
C TYR A 31 -1.14 -13.50 -3.94
N LEU A 32 -0.36 -12.39 -3.87
CA LEU A 32 -0.40 -11.35 -4.90
C LEU A 32 -0.03 -11.88 -6.29
N ILE A 33 1.07 -12.64 -6.41
CA ILE A 33 1.53 -13.25 -7.67
C ILE A 33 0.42 -14.10 -8.27
N GLN A 34 -0.20 -14.96 -7.45
CA GLN A 34 -1.30 -15.81 -7.88
C GLN A 34 -2.49 -15.00 -8.42
N LYS A 35 -2.87 -13.91 -7.72
CA LYS A 35 -4.01 -13.07 -8.12
C LYS A 35 -3.73 -12.20 -9.33
N VAL A 36 -2.53 -11.66 -9.44
CA VAL A 36 -2.10 -10.87 -10.60
C VAL A 36 -2.08 -11.73 -11.86
N ALA A 37 -1.63 -12.97 -11.77
CA ALA A 37 -1.55 -13.92 -12.87
C ALA A 37 -0.92 -13.28 -14.13
N ALA A 38 0.29 -12.74 -13.97
CA ALA A 38 1.06 -12.16 -15.07
C ALA A 38 1.46 -13.21 -16.09
N THR A 39 1.66 -12.81 -17.35
CA THR A 39 1.94 -13.69 -18.49
C THR A 39 3.42 -13.77 -18.86
N GLY A 40 4.24 -12.92 -18.29
CA GLY A 40 5.67 -12.78 -18.59
C GLY A 40 6.00 -11.74 -19.66
N GLU A 41 4.98 -11.12 -20.26
CA GLU A 41 5.17 -10.15 -21.35
C GLU A 41 4.92 -8.69 -20.91
N GLU A 42 4.48 -8.46 -19.67
CA GLU A 42 4.06 -7.17 -19.20
C GLU A 42 5.26 -6.24 -18.92
N HIS A 43 5.18 -5.00 -19.41
CA HIS A 43 5.89 -3.85 -18.87
C HIS A 43 5.13 -3.35 -17.64
N THR A 44 5.73 -3.49 -16.47
CA THR A 44 5.04 -3.29 -15.18
C THR A 44 5.55 -2.04 -14.46
N LEU A 45 4.64 -1.33 -13.77
CA LEU A 45 4.99 -0.23 -12.88
C LEU A 45 4.44 -0.50 -11.47
N GLU A 46 5.32 -0.54 -10.46
CA GLU A 46 4.95 -0.44 -9.05
C GLU A 46 5.02 1.02 -8.62
N VAL A 47 3.87 1.58 -8.18
CA VAL A 47 3.74 2.98 -7.72
C VAL A 47 3.75 3.03 -6.21
N ALA A 48 4.49 3.99 -5.63
CA ALA A 48 4.76 4.10 -4.20
C ALA A 48 5.35 2.78 -3.65
N ALA A 49 6.38 2.32 -4.35
CA ALA A 49 6.92 0.97 -4.23
C ALA A 49 7.64 0.69 -2.88
N GLY A 50 8.00 1.74 -2.13
CA GLY A 50 8.79 1.59 -0.91
C GLY A 50 10.08 0.83 -1.17
N THR A 51 10.28 -0.29 -0.46
CA THR A 51 11.42 -1.18 -0.68
C THR A 51 11.21 -2.18 -1.84
N CYS A 52 10.22 -1.92 -2.71
CA CYS A 52 9.92 -2.69 -3.92
C CYS A 52 9.59 -4.18 -3.62
N ILE A 53 8.79 -4.42 -2.59
CA ILE A 53 8.44 -5.79 -2.18
C ILE A 53 7.65 -6.49 -3.28
N CYS A 54 6.63 -5.83 -3.82
CA CYS A 54 5.82 -6.39 -4.91
C CYS A 54 6.63 -6.49 -6.20
N GLY A 55 7.42 -5.46 -6.52
CA GLY A 55 8.28 -5.46 -7.70
C GLY A 55 9.28 -6.60 -7.72
N ARG A 56 9.97 -6.81 -6.60
CA ARG A 56 10.92 -7.93 -6.49
C ARG A 56 10.24 -9.30 -6.55
N ALA A 57 9.03 -9.41 -6.02
CA ALA A 57 8.26 -10.66 -6.07
C ALA A 57 7.69 -10.94 -7.45
N LEU A 58 7.25 -9.91 -8.19
CA LEU A 58 6.67 -10.03 -9.53
C LEU A 58 7.72 -10.11 -10.65
N ALA A 59 8.94 -9.61 -10.43
CA ALA A 59 9.98 -9.58 -11.46
C ALA A 59 10.17 -10.90 -12.22
N PRO A 60 10.16 -12.10 -11.58
CA PRO A 60 10.28 -13.36 -12.30
C PRO A 60 9.10 -13.70 -13.24
N PHE A 61 7.98 -13.01 -13.12
CA PHE A 61 6.72 -13.32 -13.80
C PHE A 61 6.29 -12.26 -14.81
N VAL A 62 7.08 -11.20 -14.99
CA VAL A 62 6.83 -10.11 -15.94
C VAL A 62 8.04 -9.87 -16.82
N LYS A 63 7.87 -9.19 -17.94
CA LYS A 63 8.98 -8.84 -18.82
C LYS A 63 9.99 -7.94 -18.13
N ASP A 64 9.51 -6.88 -17.55
CA ASP A 64 10.27 -5.96 -16.71
C ASP A 64 9.35 -5.22 -15.73
N ILE A 65 9.96 -4.67 -14.67
CA ILE A 65 9.22 -3.89 -13.69
C ILE A 65 10.01 -2.64 -13.27
N THR A 66 9.34 -1.50 -13.31
CA THR A 66 9.84 -0.26 -12.76
C THR A 66 9.18 -0.01 -11.40
N CYS A 67 9.99 0.26 -10.37
CA CYS A 67 9.53 0.62 -9.03
C CYS A 67 9.72 2.13 -8.85
N LEU A 68 8.61 2.87 -8.71
CA LEU A 68 8.63 4.31 -8.48
C LEU A 68 8.26 4.61 -7.03
N ASP A 69 9.08 5.40 -6.36
CA ASP A 69 8.81 5.89 -5.00
C ASP A 69 9.25 7.35 -4.83
N LEU A 70 8.63 8.02 -3.87
CA LEU A 70 8.92 9.40 -3.49
C LEU A 70 10.21 9.52 -2.66
N THR A 71 10.67 8.41 -2.05
CA THR A 71 11.73 8.35 -1.03
C THR A 71 12.93 7.59 -1.56
N GLU A 72 14.06 8.30 -1.72
CA GLU A 72 15.29 7.71 -2.25
C GLU A 72 15.86 6.60 -1.35
N GLU A 73 15.76 6.76 -0.04
CA GLU A 73 16.24 5.76 0.93
C GLU A 73 15.47 4.44 0.82
N MET A 74 14.16 4.49 0.52
CA MET A 74 13.35 3.31 0.26
C MET A 74 13.81 2.59 -1.02
N LEU A 75 13.96 3.32 -2.12
CA LEU A 75 14.44 2.77 -3.39
C LEU A 75 15.86 2.20 -3.27
N SER A 76 16.73 2.86 -2.50
CA SER A 76 18.10 2.38 -2.26
C SER A 76 18.11 1.02 -1.56
N GLU A 77 17.23 0.82 -0.58
CA GLU A 77 17.06 -0.46 0.09
C GLU A 77 16.46 -1.51 -0.86
N GLY A 78 15.44 -1.15 -1.65
CA GLY A 78 14.87 -2.02 -2.69
C GLY A 78 15.92 -2.47 -3.70
N LYS A 79 16.78 -1.55 -4.16
CA LYS A 79 17.88 -1.82 -5.10
C LYS A 79 18.92 -2.77 -4.49
N ARG A 80 19.28 -2.57 -3.22
CA ARG A 80 20.19 -3.46 -2.50
C ARG A 80 19.64 -4.88 -2.46
N LEU A 81 18.36 -5.04 -2.09
CA LEU A 81 17.68 -6.33 -1.99
C LEU A 81 17.50 -7.01 -3.35
N ALA A 82 17.19 -6.26 -4.40
CA ALA A 82 17.09 -6.79 -5.76
C ALA A 82 18.43 -7.37 -6.22
N LYS A 83 19.54 -6.64 -5.96
CA LYS A 83 20.88 -7.11 -6.27
C LYS A 83 21.26 -8.39 -5.50
N GLU A 84 20.93 -8.46 -4.21
CA GLU A 84 21.18 -9.65 -3.38
C GLU A 84 20.41 -10.88 -3.86
N ASN A 85 19.20 -10.66 -4.41
CA ASN A 85 18.36 -11.71 -4.97
C ASN A 85 18.61 -11.95 -6.48
N GLN A 86 19.62 -11.30 -7.09
CA GLN A 86 19.98 -11.45 -8.50
C GLN A 86 18.83 -11.18 -9.47
N ILE A 87 18.03 -10.13 -9.19
CA ILE A 87 16.92 -9.70 -10.03
C ILE A 87 17.43 -8.62 -11.00
N ASP A 88 17.43 -8.93 -12.30
CA ASP A 88 18.06 -8.07 -13.32
C ASP A 88 17.04 -7.24 -14.14
N ASN A 89 15.75 -7.64 -14.15
CA ASN A 89 14.69 -6.97 -14.90
C ASN A 89 13.88 -5.98 -14.07
N ILE A 90 14.47 -5.44 -13.00
CA ILE A 90 13.86 -4.45 -12.11
C ILE A 90 14.58 -3.09 -12.21
N TYR A 91 13.81 -2.02 -12.36
CA TYR A 91 14.30 -0.64 -12.46
C TYR A 91 13.75 0.21 -11.32
N PHE A 92 14.47 1.31 -10.99
CA PHE A 92 14.14 2.15 -9.83
C PHE A 92 14.07 3.60 -10.27
N GLN A 93 12.94 4.25 -10.01
CA GLN A 93 12.66 5.62 -10.42
C GLN A 93 12.22 6.45 -9.21
N LEU A 94 13.00 7.50 -8.89
CA LEU A 94 12.54 8.51 -7.92
C LEU A 94 11.45 9.36 -8.58
N GLY A 95 10.27 9.45 -7.95
CA GLY A 95 9.16 10.19 -8.53
C GLY A 95 7.96 10.33 -7.59
N ASN A 96 7.01 11.18 -7.99
CA ASN A 96 5.78 11.41 -7.27
C ASN A 96 4.61 10.70 -7.98
N ALA A 97 3.84 9.91 -7.25
CA ALA A 97 2.64 9.23 -7.76
C ALA A 97 1.57 10.20 -8.29
N GLU A 98 1.54 11.44 -7.79
CA GLU A 98 0.63 12.49 -8.23
C GLU A 98 1.00 13.08 -9.61
N LYS A 99 2.19 12.77 -10.12
CA LYS A 99 2.66 13.17 -11.45
C LYS A 99 3.69 12.16 -11.94
N LEU A 100 3.22 11.10 -12.57
CA LEU A 100 4.08 10.03 -13.08
C LEU A 100 4.87 10.51 -14.31
N PRO A 101 6.22 10.31 -14.33
CA PRO A 101 7.10 10.81 -15.40
C PRO A 101 7.08 9.90 -16.65
N TYR A 102 5.90 9.43 -17.05
CA TYR A 102 5.72 8.53 -18.20
C TYR A 102 4.62 9.05 -19.12
N GLU A 103 4.73 8.70 -20.39
CA GLU A 103 3.69 8.94 -21.38
C GLU A 103 2.42 8.14 -21.07
N ALA A 104 1.29 8.57 -21.63
CA ALA A 104 0.05 7.78 -21.53
C ALA A 104 0.24 6.40 -22.16
N GLU A 105 -0.46 5.40 -21.62
CA GLU A 105 -0.46 4.03 -22.17
C GLU A 105 0.93 3.38 -22.29
N SER A 106 1.79 3.58 -21.28
CA SER A 106 3.16 3.05 -21.25
C SER A 106 3.26 1.65 -20.66
N PHE A 107 2.35 1.26 -19.76
CA PHE A 107 2.46 0.03 -18.98
C PHE A 107 1.29 -0.92 -19.20
N ASP A 108 1.56 -2.22 -19.19
CA ASP A 108 0.57 -3.28 -19.33
C ASP A 108 -0.03 -3.69 -17.98
N LEU A 109 0.77 -3.59 -16.92
CA LEU A 109 0.40 -3.91 -15.54
C LEU A 109 0.85 -2.80 -14.61
N MET A 110 -0.02 -2.39 -13.71
CA MET A 110 0.33 -1.47 -12.64
C MET A 110 -0.07 -2.04 -11.29
N ILE A 111 0.77 -1.79 -10.30
CA ILE A 111 0.52 -2.22 -8.94
C ILE A 111 0.88 -1.14 -7.94
N THR A 112 0.09 -1.04 -6.90
CA THR A 112 0.41 -0.27 -5.70
C THR A 112 -0.09 -1.02 -4.46
N ARG A 113 0.68 -0.96 -3.37
CA ARG A 113 0.36 -1.67 -2.15
C ARG A 113 0.62 -0.81 -0.93
N LEU A 114 -0.40 -0.71 -0.04
CA LEU A 114 -0.32 0.02 1.24
C LEU A 114 0.19 1.45 1.08
N SER A 115 -0.40 2.19 0.16
CA SER A 115 0.02 3.55 -0.23
C SER A 115 -1.13 4.56 -0.21
N PHE A 116 -2.36 4.15 -0.54
CA PHE A 116 -3.50 5.06 -0.69
C PHE A 116 -3.84 5.81 0.60
N HIS A 117 -3.66 5.18 1.74
CA HIS A 117 -3.88 5.82 3.04
C HIS A 117 -2.84 6.90 3.39
N HIS A 118 -1.81 7.09 2.54
CA HIS A 118 -0.85 8.18 2.63
C HIS A 118 -1.11 9.30 1.61
N PHE A 119 -1.99 9.13 0.63
CA PHE A 119 -2.28 10.18 -0.33
C PHE A 119 -3.27 11.19 0.24
N ALA A 120 -2.94 12.48 0.14
CA ALA A 120 -3.83 13.55 0.60
C ALA A 120 -5.10 13.64 -0.28
N GLU A 121 -4.93 13.47 -1.59
CA GLU A 121 -5.98 13.45 -2.59
C GLU A 121 -5.82 12.17 -3.45
N PRO A 122 -6.36 11.02 -3.00
CA PRO A 122 -6.11 9.71 -3.61
C PRO A 122 -6.57 9.59 -5.06
N GLU A 123 -7.51 10.43 -5.49
CA GLU A 123 -7.98 10.48 -6.88
C GLU A 123 -6.90 11.01 -7.85
N ILE A 124 -5.93 11.80 -7.37
CA ILE A 124 -4.86 12.34 -8.22
C ILE A 124 -3.91 11.21 -8.67
N PRO A 125 -3.26 10.46 -7.76
CA PRO A 125 -2.42 9.34 -8.17
C PRO A 125 -3.21 8.24 -8.89
N PHE A 126 -4.50 8.02 -8.56
CA PHE A 126 -5.33 7.07 -9.29
C PHE A 126 -5.48 7.48 -10.76
N ARG A 127 -5.79 8.75 -11.06
CA ARG A 127 -5.87 9.26 -12.45
C ARG A 127 -4.55 9.16 -13.19
N GLU A 128 -3.42 9.41 -12.53
CA GLU A 128 -2.10 9.26 -13.14
C GLU A 128 -1.80 7.78 -13.46
N MET A 129 -2.11 6.87 -12.56
CA MET A 129 -2.02 5.42 -12.83
C MET A 129 -2.91 5.03 -14.01
N GLN A 130 -4.16 5.50 -14.03
CA GLN A 130 -5.07 5.26 -15.15
C GLN A 130 -4.51 5.81 -16.47
N ARG A 131 -3.93 7.02 -16.47
CA ARG A 131 -3.37 7.65 -17.67
C ARG A 131 -2.23 6.85 -18.28
N VAL A 132 -1.30 6.37 -17.46
CA VAL A 132 -0.11 5.65 -17.94
C VAL A 132 -0.35 4.17 -18.19
N LEU A 133 -1.46 3.61 -17.70
CA LEU A 133 -1.88 2.24 -17.98
C LEU A 133 -2.48 2.14 -19.38
N LYS A 134 -2.06 1.14 -20.15
CA LYS A 134 -2.62 0.84 -21.47
C LYS A 134 -4.10 0.42 -21.37
N THR A 135 -4.85 0.71 -22.42
CA THR A 135 -6.17 0.13 -22.64
C THR A 135 -6.06 -1.40 -22.65
N GLY A 136 -6.89 -2.09 -21.88
CA GLY A 136 -6.80 -3.52 -21.63
C GLY A 136 -5.73 -3.93 -20.60
N GLY A 137 -4.96 -2.96 -20.12
CA GLY A 137 -3.99 -3.17 -19.04
C GLY A 137 -4.65 -3.38 -17.67
N LYS A 138 -3.91 -3.98 -16.76
CA LYS A 138 -4.39 -4.40 -15.43
C LYS A 138 -3.88 -3.45 -14.35
N LEU A 139 -4.79 -2.90 -13.54
CA LEU A 139 -4.47 -2.12 -12.33
C LEU A 139 -4.75 -2.96 -11.09
N VAL A 140 -3.76 -3.06 -10.22
CA VAL A 140 -3.82 -3.77 -8.95
C VAL A 140 -3.62 -2.77 -7.81
N ILE A 141 -4.62 -2.65 -6.95
CA ILE A 141 -4.53 -1.89 -5.69
C ILE A 141 -4.72 -2.87 -4.55
N TRP A 142 -3.77 -2.92 -3.63
CA TRP A 142 -3.87 -3.72 -2.42
C TRP A 142 -3.59 -2.86 -1.20
N ASP A 143 -4.63 -2.37 -0.56
CA ASP A 143 -4.50 -1.39 0.52
C ASP A 143 -5.38 -1.71 1.72
N MET A 144 -5.21 -0.95 2.80
CA MET A 144 -6.10 -1.05 3.95
C MET A 144 -7.51 -0.69 3.56
N GLU A 145 -8.48 -1.42 4.11
CA GLU A 145 -9.92 -1.17 3.98
C GLU A 145 -10.43 -0.56 5.28
N ALA A 146 -11.13 0.57 5.19
CA ALA A 146 -11.67 1.26 6.34
C ALA A 146 -12.70 0.39 7.09
N VAL A 147 -12.68 0.53 8.41
CA VAL A 147 -13.78 0.05 9.24
C VAL A 147 -15.01 0.95 9.08
N GLU A 148 -16.17 0.44 9.48
CA GLU A 148 -17.45 1.16 9.40
C GLU A 148 -17.45 2.43 10.27
N GLU A 149 -18.19 3.44 9.84
CA GLU A 149 -18.46 4.62 10.66
C GLU A 149 -19.33 4.26 11.90
N PRO A 150 -19.14 4.86 13.10
CA PRO A 150 -18.21 5.97 13.36
C PRO A 150 -16.78 5.54 13.75
N LEU A 151 -16.45 4.23 13.72
CA LEU A 151 -15.17 3.71 14.20
C LEU A 151 -13.97 4.16 13.34
N ARG A 152 -14.21 4.42 12.06
CA ARG A 152 -13.19 4.90 11.12
C ARG A 152 -12.46 6.14 11.63
N VAL A 153 -13.20 7.11 12.18
CA VAL A 153 -12.61 8.34 12.72
C VAL A 153 -11.64 8.06 13.88
N ALA A 154 -12.01 7.13 14.76
CA ALA A 154 -11.15 6.73 15.88
C ALA A 154 -9.93 5.95 15.39
N ASN A 155 -10.11 5.07 14.40
CA ASN A 155 -9.06 4.27 13.79
C ASN A 155 -8.02 5.18 13.10
N ASP A 156 -8.44 6.05 12.17
CA ASP A 156 -7.56 7.00 11.48
C ASP A 156 -6.80 7.93 12.42
N LYS A 157 -7.44 8.34 13.53
CA LYS A 157 -6.78 9.16 14.55
C LYS A 157 -5.60 8.42 15.19
N ILE A 158 -5.75 7.15 15.50
CA ILE A 158 -4.70 6.33 16.11
C ILE A 158 -3.60 6.03 15.08
N GLU A 159 -3.97 5.71 13.83
CA GLU A 159 -3.01 5.56 12.73
C GLU A 159 -2.15 6.82 12.58
N LYS A 160 -2.78 7.99 12.56
CA LYS A 160 -2.08 9.28 12.45
C LYS A 160 -1.21 9.61 13.66
N MET A 161 -1.59 9.16 14.86
CA MET A 161 -0.73 9.29 16.04
C MET A 161 0.55 8.45 15.89
N ARG A 162 0.44 7.25 15.31
CA ARG A 162 1.56 6.36 15.04
C ARG A 162 2.45 6.87 13.92
N ASP A 163 1.84 7.25 12.80
CA ASP A 163 2.52 7.73 11.60
C ASP A 163 1.93 9.05 11.13
N PRO A 164 2.64 10.17 11.29
CA PRO A 164 2.16 11.49 10.85
C PRO A 164 1.91 11.60 9.34
N SER A 165 2.44 10.67 8.53
CA SER A 165 2.19 10.61 7.08
C SER A 165 0.84 10.00 6.71
N HIS A 166 0.18 9.33 7.67
CA HIS A 166 -1.17 8.80 7.46
C HIS A 166 -2.19 9.92 7.22
N THR A 167 -3.05 9.75 6.23
CA THR A 167 -4.17 10.66 5.95
C THR A 167 -5.49 10.07 6.42
N ARG A 168 -5.98 9.07 5.73
CA ARG A 168 -7.17 8.30 6.07
C ARG A 168 -7.18 6.96 5.31
N ILE A 169 -7.85 5.97 5.86
CA ILE A 169 -8.10 4.71 5.17
C ILE A 169 -9.36 4.89 4.31
N LEU A 170 -9.31 4.43 3.05
CA LEU A 170 -10.46 4.47 2.16
C LEU A 170 -11.41 3.31 2.43
N SER A 171 -12.71 3.54 2.29
CA SER A 171 -13.69 2.46 2.32
C SER A 171 -13.68 1.69 1.00
N ARG A 172 -14.28 0.50 1.00
CA ARG A 172 -14.49 -0.31 -0.19
C ARG A 172 -15.23 0.48 -1.27
N GLU A 173 -16.31 1.15 -0.91
CA GLU A 173 -17.14 1.93 -1.81
C GLU A 173 -16.36 3.12 -2.42
N GLU A 174 -15.44 3.72 -1.67
CA GLU A 174 -14.58 4.80 -2.19
C GLU A 174 -13.61 4.25 -3.24
N PHE A 175 -13.04 3.07 -3.04
CA PHE A 175 -12.21 2.39 -4.04
C PHE A 175 -13.03 1.96 -5.27
N GLU A 176 -14.16 1.27 -5.07
CA GLU A 176 -15.05 0.84 -6.16
C GLU A 176 -15.46 2.01 -7.06
N LYS A 177 -15.80 3.15 -6.44
CA LYS A 177 -16.17 4.37 -7.16
C LYS A 177 -15.05 4.90 -8.07
N MET A 178 -13.78 4.76 -7.67
CA MET A 178 -12.65 5.14 -8.51
C MET A 178 -12.53 4.23 -9.74
N PHE A 179 -12.80 2.92 -9.58
CA PHE A 179 -12.74 1.95 -10.68
C PHE A 179 -13.96 2.00 -11.61
N GLN A 180 -15.13 2.39 -11.10
CA GLN A 180 -16.45 2.16 -11.72
C GLN A 180 -16.58 2.65 -13.16
N LYS A 181 -15.90 3.76 -13.52
CA LYS A 181 -16.06 4.36 -14.85
C LYS A 181 -15.20 3.68 -15.93
N ASP A 182 -13.95 3.42 -15.59
CA ASP A 182 -12.92 3.18 -16.59
C ASP A 182 -12.30 1.76 -16.47
N PHE A 183 -12.81 0.94 -15.54
CA PHE A 183 -12.32 -0.40 -15.30
C PHE A 183 -13.44 -1.43 -15.17
N VAL A 184 -13.16 -2.66 -15.61
CA VAL A 184 -13.93 -3.84 -15.23
C VAL A 184 -13.19 -4.54 -14.08
N LEU A 185 -13.79 -4.56 -12.90
CA LEU A 185 -13.25 -5.28 -11.75
C LEU A 185 -13.27 -6.79 -12.00
N GLN A 186 -12.13 -7.43 -11.85
CA GLN A 186 -11.95 -8.88 -11.97
C GLN A 186 -11.74 -9.57 -10.62
N CYS A 187 -11.24 -8.82 -9.63
CA CYS A 187 -11.03 -9.31 -8.27
C CYS A 187 -11.37 -8.19 -7.28
N GLU A 188 -12.06 -8.59 -6.23
CA GLU A 188 -12.38 -7.73 -5.09
C GLU A 188 -12.47 -8.64 -3.86
N GLU A 189 -11.38 -8.68 -3.08
CA GLU A 189 -11.26 -9.58 -1.94
C GLU A 189 -10.66 -8.89 -0.73
N SER A 190 -11.28 -9.06 0.45
CA SER A 190 -10.71 -8.61 1.72
C SER A 190 -10.04 -9.75 2.47
N THR A 191 -8.91 -9.44 3.07
CA THR A 191 -8.13 -10.36 3.90
C THR A 191 -7.84 -9.71 5.24
N LEU A 192 -7.97 -10.47 6.33
CA LEU A 192 -7.52 -10.05 7.65
C LEU A 192 -6.05 -10.39 7.83
N VAL A 193 -5.27 -9.40 8.23
CA VAL A 193 -3.82 -9.51 8.44
C VAL A 193 -3.50 -9.23 9.90
N PRO A 194 -3.08 -10.24 10.67
CA PRO A 194 -2.78 -10.09 12.08
C PRO A 194 -1.54 -9.21 12.29
N VAL A 195 -1.67 -8.24 13.16
CA VAL A 195 -0.65 -7.23 13.46
C VAL A 195 -0.34 -7.24 14.96
N ASN A 196 0.93 -7.31 15.30
CA ASN A 196 1.39 -7.11 16.66
C ASN A 196 1.57 -5.61 16.94
N LEU A 197 0.94 -5.10 18.00
CA LEU A 197 0.94 -3.67 18.32
C LEU A 197 2.34 -3.09 18.53
N ASP A 198 3.23 -3.83 19.21
CA ASP A 198 4.58 -3.33 19.48
C ASP A 198 5.41 -3.21 18.19
N SER A 199 5.41 -4.26 17.35
CA SER A 199 6.11 -4.25 16.07
C SER A 199 5.56 -3.17 15.12
N TRP A 200 4.23 -2.94 15.14
CA TRP A 200 3.57 -1.93 14.34
C TRP A 200 4.01 -0.51 14.71
N MET A 201 4.15 -0.22 16.01
CA MET A 201 4.66 1.07 16.48
C MET A 201 6.18 1.20 16.31
N GLU A 202 6.91 0.08 16.33
CA GLU A 202 8.37 0.08 16.16
C GLU A 202 8.77 0.42 14.72
N LEU A 203 8.00 -0.05 13.73
CA LEU A 203 8.25 0.25 12.31
C LEU A 203 8.36 1.75 12.07
N THR A 204 7.42 2.54 12.59
CA THR A 204 7.36 3.99 12.41
C THR A 204 8.25 4.77 13.39
N ALA A 205 9.00 4.06 14.26
CA ALA A 205 9.74 4.66 15.35
C ALA A 205 8.87 5.60 16.22
N THR A 206 7.62 5.18 16.48
CA THR A 206 6.65 5.95 17.26
C THR A 206 7.24 6.37 18.61
N PRO A 207 7.20 7.66 19.00
CA PRO A 207 7.76 8.15 20.24
C PRO A 207 7.14 7.47 21.49
N LYS A 208 7.93 7.26 22.52
CA LYS A 208 7.52 6.54 23.75
C LYS A 208 6.20 7.03 24.32
N GLU A 209 6.04 8.34 24.46
CA GLU A 209 4.82 8.96 25.02
C GLU A 209 3.57 8.68 24.16
N VAL A 210 3.75 8.60 22.83
CA VAL A 210 2.67 8.26 21.89
C VAL A 210 2.35 6.76 21.98
N ARG A 211 3.38 5.91 22.06
CA ARG A 211 3.20 4.47 22.27
C ARG A 211 2.38 4.17 23.54
N GLU A 212 2.73 4.80 24.65
CA GLU A 212 2.00 4.66 25.92
C GLU A 212 0.52 5.03 25.78
N LYS A 213 0.21 6.12 25.05
CA LYS A 213 -1.16 6.54 24.77
C LYS A 213 -1.91 5.52 23.89
N ILE A 214 -1.27 5.04 22.82
CA ILE A 214 -1.87 4.02 21.94
C ILE A 214 -2.14 2.73 22.71
N ILE A 215 -1.18 2.25 23.49
CA ILE A 215 -1.33 1.06 24.34
C ILE A 215 -2.51 1.21 25.31
N ALA A 216 -2.64 2.39 25.93
CA ALA A 216 -3.75 2.66 26.86
C ALA A 216 -5.10 2.62 26.15
N LEU A 217 -5.21 3.19 24.93
CA LEU A 217 -6.43 3.15 24.11
C LEU A 217 -6.79 1.71 23.73
N MET A 218 -5.81 0.92 23.23
CA MET A 218 -6.03 -0.48 22.84
C MET A 218 -6.44 -1.35 24.04
N LYS A 219 -5.80 -1.17 25.20
CA LYS A 219 -6.22 -1.87 26.44
C LYS A 219 -7.61 -1.48 26.87
N ASN A 220 -7.97 -0.21 26.80
CA ASN A 220 -9.32 0.24 27.16
C ASN A 220 -10.38 -0.40 26.25
N ASP A 221 -10.11 -0.53 24.96
CA ASP A 221 -10.99 -1.21 23.99
C ASP A 221 -11.13 -2.71 24.35
N ILE A 222 -10.04 -3.43 24.60
CA ILE A 222 -10.05 -4.84 25.01
C ILE A 222 -10.94 -5.09 26.24
N TYR A 223 -10.92 -4.15 27.20
CA TYR A 223 -11.70 -4.28 28.45
C TYR A 223 -13.09 -3.66 28.40
N GLY A 224 -13.62 -3.38 27.20
CA GLY A 224 -15.00 -2.95 26.97
C GLY A 224 -15.24 -1.46 27.18
N GLY A 225 -14.19 -0.63 27.10
CA GLY A 225 -14.30 0.83 27.07
C GLY A 225 -14.63 1.38 25.68
N CYS A 226 -14.04 2.52 25.33
CA CYS A 226 -14.25 3.15 24.02
C CYS A 226 -13.62 2.29 22.90
N SER A 227 -14.40 1.97 21.87
CA SER A 227 -13.90 1.27 20.71
C SER A 227 -12.95 2.13 19.88
N THR A 228 -11.80 1.53 19.51
CA THR A 228 -10.75 2.16 18.70
C THR A 228 -10.95 1.94 17.20
N GLY A 229 -11.83 1.02 16.81
CA GLY A 229 -11.96 0.54 15.43
C GLY A 229 -10.90 -0.51 15.04
N PHE A 230 -9.97 -0.86 15.92
CA PHE A 230 -8.97 -1.92 15.68
C PHE A 230 -9.44 -3.28 16.16
N SER A 231 -10.49 -3.34 17.02
CA SER A 231 -10.94 -4.59 17.66
C SER A 231 -9.77 -5.40 18.26
N PRO A 232 -8.94 -4.78 19.12
CA PRO A 232 -7.71 -5.39 19.61
C PRO A 232 -8.01 -6.58 20.55
N TYR A 233 -7.11 -7.56 20.57
CA TYR A 233 -7.22 -8.76 21.40
C TYR A 233 -5.86 -9.15 22.02
N LEU A 234 -5.89 -10.03 23.02
CA LEU A 234 -4.67 -10.56 23.62
C LEU A 234 -4.35 -11.94 23.04
N GLN A 235 -3.11 -12.12 22.60
CA GLN A 235 -2.53 -13.40 22.21
C GLN A 235 -1.15 -13.53 22.85
N GLU A 236 -0.93 -14.56 23.66
CA GLU A 236 0.35 -14.79 24.36
C GLU A 236 0.88 -13.56 25.11
N ASN A 237 -0.01 -12.85 25.82
CA ASN A 237 0.28 -11.58 26.53
C ASN A 237 0.70 -10.40 25.64
N LYS A 238 0.54 -10.51 24.32
CA LYS A 238 0.75 -9.43 23.36
C LYS A 238 -0.58 -8.86 22.90
N ILE A 239 -0.63 -7.54 22.69
CA ILE A 239 -1.79 -6.92 22.08
C ILE A 239 -1.67 -7.09 20.56
N MET A 240 -2.68 -7.72 20.01
CA MET A 240 -2.84 -7.96 18.58
C MET A 240 -4.09 -7.25 18.07
N PHE A 241 -4.16 -7.00 16.79
CA PHE A 241 -5.34 -6.59 16.05
C PHE A 241 -5.21 -7.05 14.59
N ASP A 242 -6.30 -7.01 13.84
CA ASP A 242 -6.26 -7.41 12.44
C ASP A 242 -6.49 -6.18 11.54
N HIS A 243 -5.52 -5.88 10.67
CA HIS A 243 -5.78 -4.99 9.55
C HIS A 243 -6.64 -5.71 8.51
N ARG A 244 -7.68 -5.05 8.02
CA ARG A 244 -8.39 -5.49 6.84
C ARG A 244 -7.71 -4.91 5.61
N TRP A 245 -7.31 -5.76 4.68
CA TRP A 245 -6.71 -5.35 3.41
C TRP A 245 -7.64 -5.75 2.28
N LEU A 246 -7.93 -4.79 1.41
CA LEU A 246 -8.73 -4.95 0.21
C LEU A 246 -7.81 -5.07 -1.00
N LEU A 247 -7.92 -6.19 -1.73
CA LEU A 247 -7.31 -6.37 -3.04
C LEU A 247 -8.34 -6.07 -4.12
N LEU A 248 -8.01 -5.13 -4.99
CA LEU A 248 -8.77 -4.78 -6.17
C LEU A 248 -7.92 -5.00 -7.41
N ILE A 249 -8.45 -5.72 -8.39
CA ILE A 249 -7.84 -5.89 -9.70
C ILE A 249 -8.86 -5.50 -10.75
N GLY A 250 -8.57 -4.46 -11.50
CA GLY A 250 -9.39 -3.99 -12.61
C GLY A 250 -8.65 -3.98 -13.93
N VAL A 251 -9.34 -4.28 -15.00
CA VAL A 251 -8.85 -4.14 -16.37
C VAL A 251 -9.41 -2.86 -16.96
N LYS A 252 -8.52 -1.99 -17.48
CA LYS A 252 -8.90 -0.73 -18.07
C LYS A 252 -9.72 -0.96 -19.34
N ASN A 253 -10.93 -0.39 -19.37
CA ASN A 253 -11.84 -0.47 -20.52
C ASN A 253 -11.22 0.18 -21.77
N LYS A 254 -11.67 -0.28 -22.94
CA LYS A 254 -11.51 0.52 -24.16
C LYS A 254 -12.41 1.75 -24.00
N GLU A 255 -11.83 2.94 -24.23
CA GLU A 255 -12.70 4.12 -24.42
C GLU A 255 -13.65 3.81 -25.57
N ASP A 256 -14.95 3.79 -25.30
CA ASP A 256 -15.93 3.91 -26.37
C ASP A 256 -15.75 5.34 -26.92
N ARG A 257 -14.93 5.48 -27.97
CA ARG A 257 -14.90 6.69 -28.75
C ARG A 257 -16.28 6.75 -29.41
N GLU A 258 -17.19 7.51 -28.79
CA GLU A 258 -18.39 7.95 -29.50
C GLU A 258 -17.90 8.66 -30.77
N GLU A 259 -18.20 8.05 -31.92
CA GLU A 259 -18.00 8.60 -33.25
C GLU A 259 -18.97 9.77 -33.49
#